data_18cce8d72e58d81c3794b3b8525ca422
#
_entry.id   18cce8d72e58d81c3794b3b8525ca422
#
_cell.length_a   1.000
_cell.length_b   1.000
_cell.length_c   1.000
_cell.angle_alpha   90.00
_cell.angle_beta   90.00
_cell.angle_gamma   90.00
#
_symmetry.space_group_name_H-M   'P 1'
#
loop_
_entity.id
_entity.type
_entity.pdbx_description
1 polymer ?
#
loop_
_entity_poly.entity_id
_entity_poly.type
_entity_poly.pdbx_seq_one_letter_code
_entity_poly.pdbx_strand_id
1 'polypeptide(L)'
;MITPDKVQQAAELKEEENYRFRTFLKGHADEKKLDKQFLELHNELFSDYDCSKCRNCCRLYKGSIPAEDIENDARHLGISEEQFIDFFLEKDEYGLEYQTKHKPCDFLNGDGECKLGECRPENCKNYPYTNQPERLHSLLGFLDNM
;
A
#
# COMPACT_ATOMS: atom_id res chain seq x y z
N MET A 1 -18.85 5.95 2.52
CA MET A 1 -17.56 5.20 2.58
C MET A 1 -17.68 4.13 3.63
N ILE A 2 -17.21 2.91 3.38
CA ILE A 2 -17.18 1.83 4.40
C ILE A 2 -16.05 2.10 5.41
N THR A 3 -16.28 1.72 6.65
CA THR A 3 -15.28 1.87 7.71
C THR A 3 -14.15 0.84 7.56
N PRO A 4 -12.91 1.15 8.01
CA PRO A 4 -11.75 0.26 7.82
C PRO A 4 -11.94 -1.18 8.31
N ASP A 5 -12.67 -1.37 9.40
CA ASP A 5 -12.99 -2.68 9.98
C ASP A 5 -13.91 -3.54 9.10
N LYS A 6 -14.64 -2.93 8.17
CA LYS A 6 -15.55 -3.61 7.24
C LYS A 6 -14.99 -3.85 5.85
N VAL A 7 -13.78 -3.37 5.57
CA VAL A 7 -13.18 -3.47 4.23
C VAL A 7 -13.03 -4.92 3.79
N GLN A 8 -12.55 -5.80 4.66
CA GLN A 8 -12.38 -7.22 4.34
C GLN A 8 -13.72 -7.87 3.99
N GLN A 9 -14.74 -7.68 4.83
CA GLN A 9 -16.07 -8.22 4.58
C GLN A 9 -16.67 -7.69 3.26
N ALA A 10 -16.49 -6.39 2.97
CA ALA A 10 -16.96 -5.81 1.72
C ALA A 10 -16.23 -6.37 0.49
N ALA A 11 -14.93 -6.65 0.61
CA ALA A 11 -14.14 -7.28 -0.44
C ALA A 11 -14.65 -8.71 -0.74
N GLU A 12 -14.87 -9.51 0.30
CA GLU A 12 -15.40 -10.87 0.18
C GLU A 12 -16.80 -10.89 -0.49
N LEU A 13 -17.68 -9.98 -0.09
CA LEU A 13 -19.02 -9.87 -0.69
C LEU A 13 -19.00 -9.46 -2.18
N LYS A 14 -17.94 -8.79 -2.63
CA LYS A 14 -17.76 -8.32 -4.00
C LYS A 14 -16.79 -9.16 -4.83
N GLU A 15 -16.28 -10.25 -4.29
CA GLU A 15 -15.25 -11.04 -4.94
C GLU A 15 -15.66 -11.52 -6.33
N GLU A 16 -16.86 -12.08 -6.47
CA GLU A 16 -17.38 -12.56 -7.76
C GLU A 16 -17.60 -11.41 -8.76
N GLU A 17 -18.15 -10.28 -8.30
CA GLU A 17 -18.34 -9.07 -9.11
C GLU A 17 -17.00 -8.54 -9.61
N ASN A 18 -16.02 -8.45 -8.71
CA ASN A 18 -14.67 -8.01 -9.03
C ASN A 18 -13.97 -8.94 -10.03
N TYR A 19 -14.14 -10.25 -9.87
CA TYR A 19 -13.59 -11.24 -10.80
C TYR A 19 -14.19 -11.10 -12.21
N ARG A 20 -15.51 -10.95 -12.33
CA ARG A 20 -16.19 -10.72 -13.61
C ARG A 20 -15.73 -9.42 -14.26
N PHE A 21 -15.60 -8.34 -13.48
CA PHE A 21 -15.12 -7.06 -13.98
C PHE A 21 -13.70 -7.16 -14.53
N ARG A 22 -12.81 -7.88 -13.86
CA ARG A 22 -11.46 -8.11 -14.33
C ARG A 22 -11.41 -8.91 -15.62
N THR A 23 -12.21 -9.96 -15.72
CA THR A 23 -12.33 -10.75 -16.96
C THR A 23 -12.80 -9.87 -18.11
N PHE A 24 -13.74 -8.98 -17.87
CA PHE A 24 -14.17 -7.97 -18.83
C PHE A 24 -13.02 -7.04 -19.25
N LEU A 25 -12.27 -6.52 -18.29
CA LEU A 25 -11.15 -5.61 -18.57
C LEU A 25 -10.06 -6.27 -19.43
N LYS A 26 -9.76 -7.55 -19.23
CA LYS A 26 -8.77 -8.29 -20.02
C LYS A 26 -9.06 -8.23 -21.52
N GLY A 27 -10.31 -8.29 -21.92
CA GLY A 27 -10.72 -8.34 -23.32
C GLY A 27 -11.17 -7.00 -23.93
N HIS A 28 -11.49 -6.00 -23.11
CA HIS A 28 -12.23 -4.82 -23.58
C HIS A 28 -11.65 -3.48 -23.10
N ALA A 29 -10.65 -3.46 -22.21
CA ALA A 29 -10.15 -2.22 -21.67
C ALA A 29 -9.27 -1.47 -22.66
N ASP A 30 -9.53 -0.17 -22.76
CA ASP A 30 -8.58 0.83 -23.25
C ASP A 30 -7.74 1.32 -22.06
N GLU A 31 -6.45 1.05 -22.08
CA GLU A 31 -5.55 1.33 -20.93
C GLU A 31 -5.55 2.81 -20.53
N LYS A 32 -5.46 3.72 -21.51
CA LYS A 32 -5.43 5.17 -21.24
C LYS A 32 -6.74 5.66 -20.66
N LYS A 33 -7.85 5.14 -21.16
CA LYS A 33 -9.19 5.50 -20.66
C LYS A 33 -9.38 4.95 -19.25
N LEU A 34 -8.93 3.75 -18.98
CA LEU A 34 -8.98 3.12 -17.67
C LEU A 34 -8.15 3.93 -16.64
N ASP A 35 -6.91 4.27 -16.97
CA ASP A 35 -6.04 5.07 -16.11
C ASP A 35 -6.67 6.42 -15.77
N LYS A 36 -7.26 7.08 -16.76
CA LYS A 36 -7.98 8.35 -16.56
C LYS A 36 -9.17 8.19 -15.61
N GLN A 37 -9.99 7.17 -15.79
CA GLN A 37 -11.14 6.90 -14.93
C GLN A 37 -10.71 6.58 -13.49
N PHE A 38 -9.66 5.80 -13.31
CA PHE A 38 -9.12 5.52 -11.98
C PHE A 38 -8.60 6.79 -11.30
N LEU A 39 -7.88 7.65 -12.04
CA LEU A 39 -7.38 8.90 -11.49
C LEU A 39 -8.51 9.86 -11.08
N GLU A 40 -9.54 9.97 -11.91
CA GLU A 40 -10.73 10.79 -11.60
C GLU A 40 -11.44 10.30 -10.34
N LEU A 41 -11.70 8.99 -10.23
CA LEU A 41 -12.31 8.37 -9.05
C LEU A 41 -11.40 8.48 -7.80
N HIS A 42 -10.10 8.31 -7.96
CA HIS A 42 -9.15 8.50 -6.88
C HIS A 42 -9.25 9.93 -6.32
N ASN A 43 -9.17 10.93 -7.17
CA ASN A 43 -9.24 12.32 -6.76
C ASN A 43 -10.57 12.66 -6.07
N GLU A 44 -11.68 12.11 -6.56
CA GLU A 44 -13.00 12.28 -5.94
C GLU A 44 -13.08 11.63 -4.55
N LEU A 45 -12.66 10.36 -4.44
CA LEU A 45 -12.85 9.57 -3.22
C LEU A 45 -11.82 9.87 -2.13
N PHE A 46 -10.63 10.34 -2.51
CA PHE A 46 -9.54 10.61 -1.58
C PHE A 46 -9.28 12.09 -1.31
N SER A 47 -10.11 13.00 -1.85
CA SER A 47 -9.94 14.44 -1.63
C SER A 47 -9.90 14.83 -0.14
N ASP A 48 -10.74 14.20 0.68
CA ASP A 48 -10.88 14.45 2.11
C ASP A 48 -10.40 13.26 2.97
N TYR A 49 -9.64 12.32 2.36
CA TYR A 49 -9.24 11.11 3.05
C TYR A 49 -8.06 11.33 3.98
N ASP A 50 -8.27 11.05 5.26
CA ASP A 50 -7.26 11.12 6.29
C ASP A 50 -6.72 9.70 6.60
N CYS A 51 -5.51 9.43 6.11
CA CYS A 51 -4.83 8.16 6.27
C CYS A 51 -4.63 7.81 7.76
N SER A 52 -4.43 8.81 8.65
CA SER A 52 -4.22 8.59 10.08
C SER A 52 -5.43 7.93 10.76
N LYS A 53 -6.61 8.13 10.23
CA LYS A 53 -7.86 7.56 10.75
C LYS A 53 -8.14 6.12 10.25
N CYS A 54 -7.49 5.69 9.19
CA CYS A 54 -7.69 4.35 8.62
C CYS A 54 -6.61 3.36 9.07
N ARG A 55 -5.39 3.54 8.60
CA ARG A 55 -4.19 2.71 8.88
C ARG A 55 -4.35 1.21 8.66
N ASN A 56 -5.31 0.77 7.84
CA ASN A 56 -5.48 -0.64 7.52
C ASN A 56 -4.23 -1.24 6.89
N CYS A 57 -3.58 -0.52 5.97
CA CYS A 57 -2.33 -0.99 5.36
C CYS A 57 -1.22 -1.21 6.40
N CYS A 58 -1.11 -0.34 7.41
CA CYS A 58 -0.13 -0.48 8.49
C CYS A 58 -0.43 -1.66 9.43
N ARG A 59 -1.68 -2.11 9.49
CA ARG A 59 -2.08 -3.23 10.35
C ARG A 59 -2.03 -4.57 9.65
N LEU A 60 -2.31 -4.60 8.34
CA LEU A 60 -2.53 -5.84 7.60
C LEU A 60 -1.37 -6.22 6.68
N TYR A 61 -0.56 -5.26 6.26
CA TYR A 61 0.50 -5.49 5.29
C TYR A 61 1.86 -5.10 5.83
N LYS A 62 2.90 -5.72 5.28
CA LYS A 62 4.29 -5.31 5.48
C LYS A 62 4.63 -4.22 4.48
N GLY A 63 5.17 -3.10 4.96
CA GLY A 63 5.56 -1.97 4.11
C GLY A 63 6.92 -2.21 3.47
N SER A 64 7.07 -1.94 2.18
CA SER A 64 8.36 -1.95 1.50
C SER A 64 9.18 -0.73 1.92
N ILE A 65 10.45 -0.95 2.27
CA ILE A 65 11.42 0.10 2.63
C ILE A 65 12.55 0.06 1.61
N PRO A 66 12.66 1.04 0.72
CA PRO A 66 13.77 1.13 -0.21
C PRO A 66 15.12 1.18 0.52
N ALA A 67 16.14 0.50 -0.02
CA ALA A 67 17.46 0.48 0.60
C ALA A 67 18.09 1.87 0.72
N GLU A 68 17.80 2.76 -0.22
CA GLU A 68 18.25 4.15 -0.23
C GLU A 68 17.62 4.99 0.88
N ASP A 69 16.50 4.60 1.45
CA ASP A 69 15.83 5.33 2.51
C ASP A 69 16.34 4.96 3.90
N ILE A 70 17.01 3.82 4.07
CA ILE A 70 17.42 3.26 5.37
C ILE A 70 18.27 4.23 6.17
N GLU A 71 19.25 4.89 5.55
CA GLU A 71 20.09 5.88 6.23
C GLU A 71 19.28 7.03 6.83
N ASN A 72 18.34 7.58 6.05
CA ASN A 72 17.50 8.68 6.50
C ASN A 72 16.51 8.25 7.57
N ASP A 73 15.92 7.08 7.43
CA ASP A 73 14.97 6.52 8.39
C ASP A 73 15.64 6.23 9.73
N ALA A 74 16.82 5.62 9.72
CA ALA A 74 17.62 5.36 10.90
C ALA A 74 18.04 6.66 11.62
N ARG A 75 18.50 7.65 10.84
CA ARG A 75 18.85 8.98 11.38
C ARG A 75 17.64 9.67 12.00
N HIS A 76 16.46 9.58 11.37
CA HIS A 76 15.23 10.15 11.90
C HIS A 76 14.84 9.54 13.25
N LEU A 77 15.07 8.24 13.45
CA LEU A 77 14.82 7.55 14.71
C LEU A 77 15.98 7.66 15.73
N GLY A 78 17.12 8.22 15.33
CA GLY A 78 18.28 8.37 16.20
C GLY A 78 19.02 7.07 16.51
N ILE A 79 19.00 6.13 15.58
CA ILE A 79 19.67 4.81 15.68
C ILE A 79 20.60 4.57 14.49
N SER A 80 21.46 3.55 14.56
CA SER A 80 22.29 3.16 13.42
C SER A 80 21.48 2.42 12.36
N GLU A 81 21.99 2.40 11.12
CA GLU A 81 21.37 1.64 10.02
C GLU A 81 21.31 0.14 10.36
N GLU A 82 22.36 -0.42 10.98
CA GLU A 82 22.36 -1.81 11.42
C GLU A 82 21.24 -2.10 12.42
N GLN A 83 21.06 -1.21 13.41
CA GLN A 83 19.97 -1.32 14.38
C GLN A 83 18.59 -1.18 13.72
N PHE A 84 18.46 -0.27 12.77
CA PHE A 84 17.21 -0.09 12.02
C PHE A 84 16.82 -1.35 11.24
N ILE A 85 17.79 -1.92 10.52
CA ILE A 85 17.58 -3.17 9.77
C ILE A 85 17.25 -4.32 10.74
N ASP A 86 18.08 -4.50 11.76
CA ASP A 86 17.95 -5.63 12.68
C ASP A 86 16.63 -5.61 13.47
N PHE A 87 16.19 -4.45 13.93
CA PHE A 87 14.98 -4.34 14.74
C PHE A 87 13.70 -4.35 13.92
N PHE A 88 13.69 -3.70 12.75
CA PHE A 88 12.46 -3.36 12.06
C PHE A 88 12.29 -3.97 10.68
N LEU A 89 13.36 -4.45 10.06
CA LEU A 89 13.33 -4.91 8.69
C LEU A 89 13.65 -6.40 8.55
N GLU A 90 13.10 -6.97 7.50
CA GLU A 90 13.48 -8.29 6.98
C GLU A 90 13.57 -8.21 5.46
N LYS A 91 14.19 -9.18 4.82
CA LYS A 91 14.11 -9.33 3.38
C LYS A 91 12.75 -9.88 2.99
N ASP A 92 12.27 -9.47 1.81
CA ASP A 92 11.07 -10.06 1.20
C ASP A 92 11.28 -11.56 0.90
N GLU A 93 10.24 -12.22 0.46
CA GLU A 93 10.28 -13.66 0.14
C GLU A 93 11.28 -14.04 -0.96
N TYR A 94 11.68 -13.06 -1.78
CA TYR A 94 12.68 -13.22 -2.85
C TYR A 94 14.10 -12.83 -2.41
N GLY A 95 14.26 -12.30 -1.21
CA GLY A 95 15.55 -11.84 -0.67
C GLY A 95 16.11 -10.59 -1.35
N LEU A 96 15.28 -9.86 -2.09
CA LEU A 96 15.71 -8.71 -2.92
C LEU A 96 15.54 -7.39 -2.20
N GLU A 97 14.37 -7.14 -1.62
CA GLU A 97 14.01 -5.85 -1.03
C GLU A 97 13.80 -5.97 0.48
N TYR A 98 13.90 -4.84 1.17
CA TYR A 98 13.53 -4.77 2.58
C TYR A 98 12.05 -4.48 2.75
N GLN A 99 11.47 -5.09 3.77
CA GLN A 99 10.10 -4.82 4.22
C GLN A 99 10.04 -4.75 5.74
N THR A 100 9.00 -4.14 6.28
CA THR A 100 8.78 -4.14 7.73
C THR A 100 8.56 -5.55 8.26
N LYS A 101 9.12 -5.82 9.44
CA LYS A 101 9.20 -7.16 10.03
C LYS A 101 7.87 -7.64 10.61
N HIS A 102 7.13 -6.74 11.26
CA HIS A 102 5.96 -7.09 12.07
C HIS A 102 4.64 -6.49 11.54
N LYS A 103 3.55 -7.13 11.92
CA LYS A 103 2.17 -6.64 11.73
C LYS A 103 1.45 -6.66 13.09
N PRO A 104 0.86 -5.54 13.54
CA PRO A 104 0.92 -4.20 12.92
C PRO A 104 2.35 -3.66 12.75
N CYS A 105 2.52 -2.70 11.83
CA CYS A 105 3.79 -2.05 11.56
C CYS A 105 4.36 -1.39 12.83
N ASP A 106 5.65 -1.60 13.11
CA ASP A 106 6.34 -1.04 14.29
C ASP A 106 6.37 0.50 14.31
N PHE A 107 6.23 1.12 13.12
CA PHE A 107 6.22 2.57 12.97
C PHE A 107 4.83 3.20 13.16
N LEU A 108 3.79 2.40 13.39
CA LEU A 108 2.45 2.90 13.67
C LEU A 108 2.34 3.35 15.13
N ASN A 109 2.09 4.64 15.33
CA ASN A 109 1.76 5.20 16.64
C ASN A 109 0.30 4.91 17.04
N GLY A 110 0.03 5.02 18.33
CA GLY A 110 -1.32 4.85 18.89
C GLY A 110 -2.35 5.89 18.40
N ASP A 111 -1.88 7.07 17.97
CA ASP A 111 -2.69 8.14 17.39
C ASP A 111 -2.94 7.97 15.88
N GLY A 112 -2.38 6.93 15.27
CA GLY A 112 -2.50 6.67 13.84
C GLY A 112 -1.42 7.34 12.98
N GLU A 113 -0.48 8.07 13.57
CA GLU A 113 0.64 8.66 12.84
C GLU A 113 1.78 7.65 12.63
N CYS A 114 2.61 7.89 11.62
CA CYS A 114 3.80 7.09 11.36
C CYS A 114 5.00 7.68 12.12
N LYS A 115 5.73 6.86 12.86
CA LYS A 115 6.97 7.28 13.57
C LYS A 115 8.06 7.80 12.64
N LEU A 116 8.05 7.39 11.37
CA LEU A 116 8.99 7.89 10.36
C LEU A 116 8.64 9.30 9.87
N GLY A 117 7.45 9.82 10.19
CA GLY A 117 7.07 11.19 9.87
C GLY A 117 7.21 11.50 8.38
N GLU A 118 8.02 12.51 8.06
CA GLU A 118 8.30 12.91 6.68
C GLU A 118 9.12 11.88 5.91
N CYS A 119 9.90 11.04 6.60
CA CYS A 119 10.66 9.93 6.01
C CYS A 119 9.78 8.71 5.67
N ARG A 120 8.48 8.77 5.92
CA ARG A 120 7.55 7.70 5.58
C ARG A 120 7.73 7.27 4.11
N PRO A 121 7.89 5.96 3.82
CA PRO A 121 8.17 5.48 2.47
C PRO A 121 7.12 5.91 1.44
N GLU A 122 7.55 6.24 0.22
CA GLU A 122 6.64 6.62 -0.87
C GLU A 122 5.59 5.54 -1.16
N ASN A 123 5.97 4.27 -1.07
CA ASN A 123 5.03 3.16 -1.21
C ASN A 123 3.90 3.21 -0.17
N CYS A 124 4.21 3.63 1.06
CA CYS A 124 3.19 3.80 2.10
C CYS A 124 2.34 5.06 1.90
N LYS A 125 2.94 6.14 1.36
CA LYS A 125 2.21 7.39 1.05
C LYS A 125 1.22 7.19 -0.10
N ASN A 126 1.63 6.44 -1.11
CA ASN A 126 0.87 6.26 -2.35
C ASN A 126 -0.16 5.12 -2.30
N TYR A 127 -0.18 4.31 -1.23
CA TYR A 127 -1.19 3.27 -1.09
C TYR A 127 -2.61 3.88 -1.10
N PRO A 128 -3.57 3.34 -1.82
CA PRO A 128 -3.61 2.04 -2.52
C PRO A 128 -3.19 2.09 -4.01
N TYR A 129 -2.43 3.03 -4.45
CA TYR A 129 -1.86 3.18 -5.80
C TYR A 129 -2.88 3.40 -6.92
N THR A 130 -4.12 3.68 -6.61
CA THR A 130 -5.19 3.83 -7.60
C THR A 130 -5.06 5.10 -8.46
N ASN A 131 -4.18 6.03 -8.09
CA ASN A 131 -3.79 7.20 -8.87
C ASN A 131 -2.59 6.97 -9.80
N GLN A 132 -1.96 5.80 -9.75
CA GLN A 132 -0.81 5.48 -10.59
C GLN A 132 -1.25 4.99 -11.97
N PRO A 133 -0.46 5.23 -13.04
CA PRO A 133 -0.76 4.70 -14.36
C PRO A 133 -0.61 3.17 -14.42
N GLU A 134 -0.90 2.60 -15.60
CA GLU A 134 -0.80 1.16 -15.85
C GLU A 134 -1.72 0.30 -14.97
N ARG A 135 -2.93 0.82 -14.71
CA ARG A 135 -3.91 0.15 -13.86
C ARG A 135 -4.29 -1.24 -14.35
N LEU A 136 -4.37 -1.43 -15.66
CA LEU A 136 -4.69 -2.75 -16.23
C LEU A 136 -3.65 -3.79 -15.82
N HIS A 137 -2.36 -3.47 -15.97
CA HIS A 137 -1.27 -4.37 -15.56
C HIS A 137 -1.29 -4.65 -14.06
N SER A 138 -1.49 -3.63 -13.23
CA SER A 138 -1.59 -3.80 -11.77
C SER A 138 -2.78 -4.65 -11.36
N LEU A 139 -3.93 -4.49 -12.00
CA LEU A 139 -5.13 -5.29 -11.72
C LEU A 139 -4.98 -6.74 -12.18
N LEU A 140 -4.25 -6.99 -13.26
CA LEU A 140 -4.02 -8.33 -13.80
C LEU A 140 -2.87 -9.05 -13.09
N GLY A 141 -1.78 -8.34 -12.77
CA GLY A 141 -0.61 -8.91 -12.10
C GLY A 141 -0.89 -9.38 -10.67
N PHE A 142 -1.87 -8.81 -10.01
CA PHE A 142 -2.31 -9.26 -8.67
C PHE A 142 -2.91 -10.68 -8.66
N LEU A 143 -3.24 -11.23 -9.81
CA LEU A 143 -3.97 -12.50 -9.92
C LEU A 143 -3.21 -13.62 -10.61
N ASP A 144 -2.17 -13.29 -11.36
CA ASP A 144 -1.30 -14.32 -11.90
C ASP A 144 -0.42 -14.94 -10.79
N ASN A 145 -0.44 -14.31 -9.58
CA ASN A 145 0.26 -14.78 -8.37
C ASN A 145 -0.69 -15.33 -7.29
N MET A 146 -1.97 -15.47 -7.57
CA MET A 146 -2.94 -16.19 -6.76
C MET A 146 -3.45 -17.39 -7.52
#